data_7a567da5342c47fdea85765503190f1f
#
_entry.id   7a567da5342c47fdea85765503190f1f
#
_cell.length_a   1.000
_cell.length_b   1.000
_cell.length_c   1.000
_cell.angle_alpha   90.00
_cell.angle_beta   90.00
_cell.angle_gamma   90.00
#
_symmetry.space_group_name_H-M   'P 1'
#
loop_
_entity.id
_entity.type
_entity.pdbx_description
1 polymer ?
#
loop_
_entity_poly.entity_id
_entity_poly.type
_entity_poly.pdbx_seq_one_letter_code
_entity_poly.pdbx_strand_id
1 'polypeptide(L)'
;MKNATEGRTGILALRSCRRTSDNIFLAGLLGLGANAFCILLSVAFKDVFLEYNEFHPGWALLLFFAVAIQSGAEEVVCRMLIYQKLRRRYRNPWIAIIGNSVIFMAMHLGNDGINFWAVLQLLLVGLLLTFFVYYFDSLWLAIFFHTAWNYSQNIIFGLKNSGTAAIYSIYRQQGEARTGFFYHTGFGVEGSAGGCLMLAVIIAVVLLIARRRKLQPKDYWAEAELEADAALAAGTEGVELLQSEKQGGKRS
;
A
#
# COMPACT_ATOMS: atom_id res chain seq x y z
N MET A 1 -0.45 -27.87 21.33
CA MET A 1 0.43 -26.72 21.09
C MET A 1 0.58 -26.49 19.58
N LYS A 2 -0.49 -26.09 18.89
CA LYS A 2 -0.44 -25.58 17.53
C LYS A 2 -0.79 -24.10 17.62
N ASN A 3 0.09 -23.24 17.05
CA ASN A 3 -0.26 -21.96 16.46
C ASN A 3 -0.27 -20.65 17.25
N ALA A 4 0.57 -20.48 18.25
CA ALA A 4 0.96 -19.12 18.65
C ALA A 4 1.80 -18.40 17.58
N THR A 5 2.43 -19.17 16.66
CA THR A 5 3.23 -18.65 15.54
C THR A 5 2.37 -18.27 14.32
N GLU A 6 1.25 -18.94 14.05
CA GLU A 6 0.36 -18.59 12.93
C GLU A 6 -0.41 -17.29 13.19
N GLY A 7 -0.81 -16.98 14.41
CA GLY A 7 -1.42 -15.70 14.77
C GLY A 7 -0.47 -14.51 14.58
N ARG A 8 0.81 -14.67 14.90
CA ARG A 8 1.82 -13.60 14.75
C ARG A 8 2.14 -13.26 13.29
N THR A 9 2.18 -14.25 12.39
CA THR A 9 2.42 -13.99 10.97
C THR A 9 1.20 -13.40 10.26
N GLY A 10 -0.02 -13.67 10.73
CA GLY A 10 -1.23 -13.01 10.25
C GLY A 10 -1.28 -11.51 10.57
N ILE A 11 -0.79 -11.12 11.77
CA ILE A 11 -0.69 -9.72 12.22
C ILE A 11 0.22 -8.88 11.30
N LEU A 12 1.20 -9.50 10.66
CA LEU A 12 2.16 -8.82 9.80
C LEU A 12 1.69 -8.69 8.34
N ALA A 13 0.48 -9.14 8.00
CA ALA A 13 -0.04 -9.17 6.62
C ALA A 13 0.95 -9.85 5.62
N LEU A 14 1.89 -10.65 6.14
CA LEU A 14 2.91 -11.35 5.36
C LEU A 14 2.41 -12.71 4.88
N ARG A 15 1.17 -13.08 5.25
CA ARG A 15 0.60 -14.36 4.86
C ARG A 15 0.37 -14.39 3.36
N SER A 16 1.04 -15.31 2.70
CA SER A 16 0.88 -15.59 1.28
C SER A 16 -0.59 -15.94 0.98
N CYS A 17 -1.31 -15.05 0.30
CA CYS A 17 -2.59 -15.38 -0.30
C CYS A 17 -2.36 -16.44 -1.39
N ARG A 18 -3.32 -17.36 -1.59
CA ARG A 18 -3.26 -18.54 -2.49
C ARG A 18 -3.14 -18.16 -3.99
N ARG A 19 -2.29 -17.33 -4.41
CA ARG A 19 -1.83 -16.87 -5.73
C ARG A 19 -1.01 -15.58 -5.58
N THR A 20 -0.14 -15.58 -4.60
CA THR A 20 0.64 -14.38 -4.24
C THR A 20 1.48 -13.88 -5.42
N SER A 21 2.13 -14.77 -6.17
CA SER A 21 2.98 -14.41 -7.30
C SER A 21 2.21 -13.71 -8.42
N ASP A 22 1.05 -14.27 -8.82
CA ASP A 22 0.24 -13.70 -9.90
C ASP A 22 -0.33 -12.33 -9.52
N ASN A 23 -0.77 -12.19 -8.28
CA ASN A 23 -1.32 -10.94 -7.76
C ASN A 23 -0.24 -9.86 -7.64
N ILE A 24 0.97 -10.22 -7.21
CA ILE A 24 2.13 -9.32 -7.11
C ILE A 24 2.52 -8.81 -8.49
N PHE A 25 2.64 -9.70 -9.46
CA PHE A 25 2.97 -9.35 -10.83
C PHE A 25 1.91 -8.41 -11.44
N LEU A 26 0.62 -8.72 -11.26
CA LEU A 26 -0.48 -7.87 -11.72
C LEU A 26 -0.47 -6.49 -11.05
N ALA A 27 -0.17 -6.41 -9.75
CA ALA A 27 -0.05 -5.12 -9.06
C ALA A 27 1.11 -4.29 -9.60
N GLY A 28 2.26 -4.90 -9.85
CA GLY A 28 3.40 -4.25 -10.49
C GLY A 28 3.06 -3.76 -11.89
N LEU A 29 2.43 -4.60 -12.74
CA LEU A 29 1.98 -4.19 -14.07
C LEU A 29 0.97 -3.04 -14.01
N LEU A 30 0.05 -3.07 -13.05
CA LEU A 30 -0.94 -2.01 -12.87
C LEU A 30 -0.27 -0.69 -12.48
N GLY A 31 0.67 -0.70 -11.53
CA GLY A 31 1.40 0.49 -11.09
C GLY A 31 2.23 1.10 -12.22
N LEU A 32 3.03 0.26 -12.90
CA LEU A 32 3.84 0.67 -14.03
C LEU A 32 2.98 1.18 -15.20
N GLY A 33 1.96 0.42 -15.58
CA GLY A 33 1.11 0.74 -16.72
C GLY A 33 0.28 2.00 -16.50
N ALA A 34 -0.27 2.20 -15.30
CA ALA A 34 -1.05 3.39 -14.98
C ALA A 34 -0.18 4.66 -14.96
N ASN A 35 1.01 4.58 -14.37
CA ASN A 35 1.96 5.70 -14.38
C ASN A 35 2.44 6.00 -15.81
N ALA A 36 2.88 4.98 -16.55
CA ALA A 36 3.33 5.12 -17.94
C ALA A 36 2.22 5.71 -18.83
N PHE A 37 0.95 5.30 -18.63
CA PHE A 37 -0.17 5.83 -19.37
C PHE A 37 -0.36 7.34 -19.14
N CYS A 38 -0.29 7.81 -17.89
CA CYS A 38 -0.35 9.23 -17.58
C CYS A 38 0.81 10.01 -18.24
N ILE A 39 2.03 9.45 -18.21
CA ILE A 39 3.20 10.07 -18.84
C ILE A 39 3.04 10.13 -20.37
N LEU A 40 2.59 9.05 -21.00
CA LEU A 40 2.36 9.03 -22.45
C LEU A 40 1.27 10.02 -22.88
N LEU A 41 0.23 10.20 -22.07
CA LEU A 41 -0.75 11.27 -22.30
C LEU A 41 -0.11 12.65 -22.17
N SER A 42 0.75 12.88 -21.17
CA SER A 42 1.49 14.13 -21.02
C SER A 42 2.37 14.44 -22.25
N VAL A 43 2.98 13.40 -22.83
CA VAL A 43 3.74 13.52 -24.09
C VAL A 43 2.81 13.85 -25.27
N ALA A 44 1.67 13.17 -25.36
CA ALA A 44 0.68 13.42 -26.42
C ALA A 44 0.10 14.85 -26.36
N PHE A 45 -0.08 15.39 -25.16
CA PHE A 45 -0.51 16.78 -24.93
C PHE A 45 0.63 17.80 -25.02
N LYS A 46 1.87 17.36 -25.28
CA LYS A 46 3.07 18.20 -25.35
C LYS A 46 3.39 18.96 -24.05
N ASP A 47 3.02 18.39 -22.92
CA ASP A 47 3.40 18.89 -21.59
C ASP A 47 4.80 18.39 -21.20
N VAL A 48 5.18 17.21 -21.69
CA VAL A 48 6.45 16.54 -21.46
C VAL A 48 7.05 16.14 -22.81
N PHE A 49 8.36 16.33 -22.97
CA PHE A 49 9.12 15.87 -24.12
C PHE A 49 10.18 14.90 -23.63
N LEU A 50 10.16 13.68 -24.15
CA LEU A 50 11.09 12.64 -23.75
C LEU A 50 12.08 12.36 -24.87
N GLU A 51 13.35 12.23 -24.50
CA GLU A 51 14.39 11.69 -25.37
C GLU A 51 15.01 10.45 -24.73
N TYR A 52 15.49 9.54 -25.54
CA TYR A 52 16.26 8.40 -25.05
C TYR A 52 17.60 8.93 -24.50
N ASN A 53 17.92 8.54 -23.26
CA ASN A 53 19.19 8.92 -22.65
C ASN A 53 20.20 7.79 -22.83
N GLU A 54 20.07 6.72 -22.03
CA GLU A 54 20.94 5.56 -22.09
C GLU A 54 20.32 4.36 -21.37
N PHE A 55 20.75 3.15 -21.71
CA PHE A 55 20.33 1.96 -20.98
C PHE A 55 21.54 1.20 -20.43
N HIS A 56 21.71 1.30 -19.11
CA HIS A 56 22.68 0.53 -18.36
C HIS A 56 21.97 -0.50 -17.45
N PRO A 57 21.99 -1.79 -17.81
CA PRO A 57 21.25 -2.84 -17.04
C PRO A 57 21.64 -2.87 -15.57
N GLY A 58 22.92 -2.64 -15.25
CA GLY A 58 23.41 -2.61 -13.85
C GLY A 58 22.77 -1.47 -13.04
N TRP A 59 22.73 -0.25 -13.58
CA TRP A 59 22.06 0.89 -12.94
C TRP A 59 20.55 0.69 -12.84
N ALA A 60 19.90 0.23 -13.90
CA ALA A 60 18.47 -0.05 -13.90
C ALA A 60 18.09 -1.06 -12.81
N LEU A 61 18.86 -2.15 -12.69
CA LEU A 61 18.64 -3.17 -11.66
C LEU A 61 18.93 -2.66 -10.25
N LEU A 62 20.05 -1.96 -10.04
CA LEU A 62 20.41 -1.39 -8.74
C LEU A 62 19.33 -0.43 -8.25
N LEU A 63 18.87 0.47 -9.12
CA LEU A 63 17.85 1.47 -8.77
C LEU A 63 16.46 0.84 -8.61
N PHE A 64 16.17 -0.27 -9.29
CA PHE A 64 14.97 -1.05 -9.01
C PHE A 64 14.94 -1.52 -7.55
N PHE A 65 16.03 -2.10 -7.07
CA PHE A 65 16.11 -2.52 -5.66
C PHE A 65 16.09 -1.33 -4.70
N ALA A 66 16.74 -0.21 -5.02
CA ALA A 66 16.71 0.98 -4.19
C ALA A 66 15.28 1.53 -4.04
N VAL A 67 14.54 1.67 -5.15
CA VAL A 67 13.14 2.10 -5.15
C VAL A 67 12.25 1.07 -4.43
N ALA A 68 12.50 -0.24 -4.60
CA ALA A 68 11.76 -1.29 -3.92
C ALA A 68 11.98 -1.26 -2.39
N ILE A 69 13.20 -0.99 -1.94
CA ILE A 69 13.51 -0.83 -0.51
C ILE A 69 12.83 0.43 0.04
N GLN A 70 12.92 1.56 -0.65
CA GLN A 70 12.26 2.80 -0.25
C GLN A 70 10.74 2.61 -0.14
N SER A 71 10.08 2.19 -1.23
CA SER A 71 8.64 1.96 -1.25
C SER A 71 8.23 0.92 -0.21
N GLY A 72 9.01 -0.17 -0.09
CA GLY A 72 8.77 -1.21 0.91
C GLY A 72 8.85 -0.69 2.35
N ALA A 73 9.82 0.16 2.66
CA ALA A 73 9.95 0.75 4.00
C ALA A 73 8.74 1.64 4.33
N GLU A 74 8.28 2.45 3.38
CA GLU A 74 7.08 3.28 3.55
C GLU A 74 5.83 2.42 3.78
N GLU A 75 5.66 1.32 3.02
CA GLU A 75 4.53 0.41 3.19
C GLU A 75 4.58 -0.32 4.52
N VAL A 76 5.76 -0.75 4.97
CA VAL A 76 5.94 -1.36 6.30
C VAL A 76 5.54 -0.37 7.40
N VAL A 77 6.02 0.87 7.34
CA VAL A 77 5.66 1.88 8.35
C VAL A 77 4.16 2.17 8.32
N CYS A 78 3.60 2.44 7.15
CA CYS A 78 2.22 2.87 7.05
C CYS A 78 1.23 1.71 7.20
N ARG A 79 1.38 0.61 6.46
CA ARG A 79 0.37 -0.46 6.37
C ARG A 79 0.56 -1.57 7.40
N MET A 80 1.82 -1.84 7.78
CA MET A 80 2.11 -2.87 8.76
C MET A 80 2.13 -2.33 10.20
N LEU A 81 2.62 -1.09 10.43
CA LEU A 81 2.70 -0.54 11.78
C LEU A 81 1.53 0.41 12.09
N ILE A 82 1.38 1.51 11.35
CA ILE A 82 0.40 2.57 11.67
C ILE A 82 -1.02 2.06 11.48
N TYR A 83 -1.33 1.52 10.30
CA TYR A 83 -2.66 0.98 9.99
C TYR A 83 -3.08 -0.09 11.00
N GLN A 84 -2.20 -1.06 11.33
CA GLN A 84 -2.51 -2.11 12.27
C GLN A 84 -2.73 -1.58 13.70
N LYS A 85 -1.94 -0.58 14.15
CA LYS A 85 -2.19 0.07 15.45
C LYS A 85 -3.55 0.77 15.49
N LEU A 86 -3.93 1.45 14.41
CA LEU A 86 -5.24 2.09 14.31
C LEU A 86 -6.37 1.06 14.29
N ARG A 87 -6.21 -0.07 13.57
CA ARG A 87 -7.18 -1.17 13.55
C ARG A 87 -7.37 -1.80 14.93
N ARG A 88 -6.30 -1.99 15.66
CA ARG A 88 -6.36 -2.48 17.05
C ARG A 88 -7.11 -1.53 17.99
N ARG A 89 -6.96 -0.21 17.77
CA ARG A 89 -7.54 0.81 18.66
C ARG A 89 -9.00 1.12 18.35
N TYR A 90 -9.41 1.04 17.09
CA TYR A 90 -10.72 1.46 16.62
C TYR A 90 -11.45 0.33 15.90
N ARG A 91 -12.65 -0.01 16.38
CA ARG A 91 -13.52 -1.03 15.74
C ARG A 91 -13.95 -0.63 14.32
N ASN A 92 -14.21 0.67 14.10
CA ASN A 92 -14.57 1.16 12.77
C ASN A 92 -13.32 1.15 11.84
N PRO A 93 -13.29 0.31 10.80
CA PRO A 93 -12.14 0.20 9.91
C PRO A 93 -11.83 1.48 9.15
N TRP A 94 -12.83 2.31 8.89
CA TRP A 94 -12.65 3.55 8.14
C TRP A 94 -11.76 4.56 8.88
N ILE A 95 -11.76 4.55 10.22
CA ILE A 95 -10.84 5.39 11.01
C ILE A 95 -9.39 5.00 10.72
N ALA A 96 -9.11 3.71 10.67
CA ALA A 96 -7.77 3.21 10.37
C ALA A 96 -7.38 3.46 8.90
N ILE A 97 -8.30 3.23 7.97
CA ILE A 97 -8.06 3.42 6.52
C ILE A 97 -7.77 4.90 6.23
N ILE A 98 -8.67 5.79 6.66
CA ILE A 98 -8.54 7.23 6.40
C ILE A 98 -7.36 7.80 7.21
N GLY A 99 -7.25 7.47 8.50
CA GLY A 99 -6.17 7.96 9.37
C GLY A 99 -4.78 7.59 8.85
N ASN A 100 -4.59 6.34 8.42
CA ASN A 100 -3.33 5.91 7.80
C ASN A 100 -3.04 6.66 6.49
N SER A 101 -4.06 6.89 5.66
CA SER A 101 -3.91 7.62 4.39
C SER A 101 -3.56 9.10 4.61
N VAL A 102 -4.16 9.72 5.62
CA VAL A 102 -3.82 11.10 6.03
C VAL A 102 -2.39 11.18 6.55
N ILE A 103 -1.95 10.21 7.37
CA ILE A 103 -0.56 10.17 7.85
C ILE A 103 0.41 9.98 6.69
N PHE A 104 0.12 9.08 5.76
CA PHE A 104 0.94 8.89 4.56
C PHE A 104 1.08 10.18 3.75
N MET A 105 -0.01 10.87 3.48
CA MET A 105 0.00 12.18 2.82
C MET A 105 0.81 13.22 3.62
N ALA A 106 0.62 13.27 4.93
CA ALA A 106 1.30 14.23 5.80
C ALA A 106 2.83 14.06 5.81
N MET A 107 3.34 12.84 5.68
CA MET A 107 4.77 12.55 5.56
C MET A 107 5.43 13.18 4.31
N HIS A 108 4.63 13.53 3.31
CA HIS A 108 5.10 14.11 2.04
C HIS A 108 4.89 15.63 1.92
N LEU A 109 4.29 16.28 2.93
CA LEU A 109 4.00 17.72 2.87
C LEU A 109 5.25 18.61 2.78
N GLY A 110 6.40 18.08 3.18
CA GLY A 110 7.70 18.77 3.07
C GLY A 110 8.40 18.61 1.72
N ASN A 111 7.82 17.87 0.78
CA ASN A 111 8.45 17.63 -0.52
C ASN A 111 8.35 18.86 -1.43
N ASP A 112 9.39 19.07 -2.25
CA ASP A 112 9.42 20.18 -3.20
C ASP A 112 8.29 20.09 -4.23
N GLY A 113 7.69 21.23 -4.54
CA GLY A 113 6.65 21.34 -5.57
C GLY A 113 5.28 20.82 -5.15
N ILE A 114 5.04 20.58 -3.84
CA ILE A 114 3.73 20.20 -3.31
C ILE A 114 2.65 21.19 -3.77
N ASN A 115 1.50 20.68 -4.16
CA ASN A 115 0.36 21.47 -4.61
C ASN A 115 -0.96 20.76 -4.21
N PHE A 116 -2.10 21.38 -4.51
CA PHE A 116 -3.41 20.80 -4.18
C PHE A 116 -3.61 19.38 -4.74
N TRP A 117 -3.25 19.15 -6.02
CA TRP A 117 -3.41 17.84 -6.65
C TRP A 117 -2.47 16.80 -6.05
N ALA A 118 -1.25 17.23 -5.66
CA ALA A 118 -0.31 16.35 -4.97
C ALA A 118 -0.87 15.88 -3.62
N VAL A 119 -1.44 16.78 -2.82
CA VAL A 119 -2.08 16.44 -1.56
C VAL A 119 -3.23 15.45 -1.76
N LEU A 120 -4.10 15.72 -2.75
CA LEU A 120 -5.22 14.83 -3.07
C LEU A 120 -4.73 13.47 -3.58
N GLN A 121 -3.74 13.46 -4.46
CA GLN A 121 -3.19 12.23 -5.03
C GLN A 121 -2.50 11.38 -3.97
N LEU A 122 -1.71 11.98 -3.07
CA LEU A 122 -1.09 11.29 -1.93
C LEU A 122 -2.12 10.67 -0.97
N LEU A 123 -3.26 11.35 -0.78
CA LEU A 123 -4.39 10.79 -0.04
C LEU A 123 -5.01 9.59 -0.78
N LEU A 124 -5.24 9.71 -2.10
CA LEU A 124 -5.81 8.64 -2.92
C LEU A 124 -4.90 7.42 -3.00
N VAL A 125 -3.59 7.60 -3.20
CA VAL A 125 -2.66 6.46 -3.19
C VAL A 125 -2.59 5.84 -1.79
N GLY A 126 -2.63 6.67 -0.74
CA GLY A 126 -2.74 6.20 0.64
C GLY A 126 -3.95 5.27 0.84
N LEU A 127 -5.12 5.64 0.32
CA LEU A 127 -6.34 4.84 0.34
C LEU A 127 -6.19 3.56 -0.49
N LEU A 128 -5.71 3.67 -1.74
CA LEU A 128 -5.54 2.53 -2.63
C LEU A 128 -4.66 1.43 -2.02
N LEU A 129 -3.47 1.82 -1.56
CA LEU A 129 -2.51 0.87 -0.98
C LEU A 129 -3.03 0.27 0.34
N THR A 130 -3.83 1.04 1.11
CA THR A 130 -4.51 0.49 2.30
C THR A 130 -5.63 -0.48 1.91
N PHE A 131 -6.36 -0.25 0.79
CA PHE A 131 -7.36 -1.21 0.29
C PHE A 131 -6.75 -2.52 -0.18
N PHE A 132 -5.52 -2.53 -0.70
CA PHE A 132 -4.82 -3.78 -1.00
C PHE A 132 -4.60 -4.62 0.26
N VAL A 133 -4.24 -4.00 1.37
CA VAL A 133 -4.11 -4.71 2.65
C VAL A 133 -5.48 -5.09 3.22
N TYR A 134 -6.45 -4.18 3.20
CA TYR A 134 -7.76 -4.39 3.81
C TYR A 134 -8.59 -5.48 3.12
N TYR A 135 -8.68 -5.45 1.78
CA TYR A 135 -9.53 -6.39 1.03
C TYR A 135 -8.79 -7.64 0.55
N PHE A 136 -7.50 -7.53 0.25
CA PHE A 136 -6.74 -8.64 -0.34
C PHE A 136 -5.74 -9.27 0.65
N ASP A 137 -5.66 -8.75 1.86
CA ASP A 137 -4.78 -9.26 2.91
C ASP A 137 -3.32 -9.38 2.44
N SER A 138 -2.84 -8.38 1.69
CA SER A 138 -1.52 -8.46 1.06
C SER A 138 -0.78 -7.13 1.08
N LEU A 139 0.27 -7.06 1.89
CA LEU A 139 1.23 -5.96 1.88
C LEU A 139 2.04 -5.94 0.57
N TRP A 140 2.28 -7.12 -0.02
CA TRP A 140 3.03 -7.23 -1.26
C TRP A 140 2.37 -6.55 -2.46
N LEU A 141 1.03 -6.56 -2.54
CA LEU A 141 0.32 -5.81 -3.58
C LEU A 141 0.61 -4.31 -3.47
N ALA A 142 0.62 -3.77 -2.26
CA ALA A 142 0.93 -2.36 -2.02
C ALA A 142 2.40 -2.06 -2.39
N ILE A 143 3.35 -2.86 -1.92
CA ILE A 143 4.79 -2.67 -2.19
C ILE A 143 5.06 -2.71 -3.70
N PHE A 144 4.57 -3.71 -4.42
CA PHE A 144 4.89 -3.86 -5.85
C PHE A 144 4.19 -2.82 -6.72
N PHE A 145 2.96 -2.44 -6.42
CA PHE A 145 2.30 -1.33 -7.09
C PHE A 145 3.08 -0.02 -6.89
N HIS A 146 3.42 0.30 -5.63
CA HIS A 146 4.13 1.52 -5.27
C HIS A 146 5.52 1.56 -5.91
N THR A 147 6.29 0.48 -5.77
CA THR A 147 7.61 0.35 -6.42
C THR A 147 7.53 0.56 -7.93
N ALA A 148 6.59 -0.10 -8.59
CA ALA A 148 6.47 -0.06 -10.05
C ALA A 148 6.02 1.33 -10.54
N TRP A 149 5.15 2.01 -9.83
CA TRP A 149 4.76 3.40 -10.09
C TRP A 149 5.98 4.33 -10.00
N ASN A 150 6.71 4.29 -8.88
CA ASN A 150 7.87 5.16 -8.65
C ASN A 150 9.00 4.84 -9.63
N TYR A 151 9.29 3.56 -9.88
CA TYR A 151 10.31 3.13 -10.81
C TYR A 151 10.00 3.56 -12.26
N SER A 152 8.74 3.42 -12.68
CA SER A 152 8.29 3.90 -13.99
C SER A 152 8.61 5.38 -14.16
N GLN A 153 8.15 6.22 -13.25
CA GLN A 153 8.26 7.66 -13.38
C GLN A 153 9.71 8.16 -13.27
N ASN A 154 10.43 7.67 -12.28
CA ASN A 154 11.77 8.17 -11.96
C ASN A 154 12.84 7.54 -12.85
N ILE A 155 12.83 6.21 -13.03
CA ILE A 155 13.95 5.49 -13.63
C ILE A 155 13.70 5.21 -15.13
N ILE A 156 12.48 4.83 -15.50
CA ILE A 156 12.18 4.61 -16.91
C ILE A 156 12.09 5.96 -17.63
N PHE A 157 11.23 6.85 -17.16
CA PHE A 157 10.92 8.11 -17.86
C PHE A 157 11.75 9.32 -17.42
N GLY A 158 12.54 9.22 -16.33
CA GLY A 158 13.41 10.29 -15.85
C GLY A 158 12.68 11.55 -15.42
N LEU A 159 11.45 11.41 -14.94
CA LEU A 159 10.63 12.51 -14.50
C LEU A 159 10.62 12.61 -12.97
N LYS A 160 10.36 13.79 -12.43
CA LYS A 160 10.21 13.96 -10.98
C LYS A 160 9.10 13.05 -10.45
N ASN A 161 9.34 12.41 -9.32
CA ASN A 161 8.39 11.60 -8.58
C ASN A 161 8.27 12.18 -7.17
N SER A 162 7.09 12.59 -6.79
CA SER A 162 6.83 13.25 -5.49
C SER A 162 7.83 14.37 -5.14
N GLY A 163 8.23 15.16 -6.15
CA GLY A 163 9.18 16.27 -6.00
C GLY A 163 10.65 15.89 -6.17
N THR A 164 11.01 14.60 -6.21
CA THR A 164 12.41 14.15 -6.32
C THR A 164 12.76 13.68 -7.72
N ALA A 165 14.01 13.93 -8.16
CA ALA A 165 14.55 13.45 -9.42
C ALA A 165 15.54 12.30 -9.18
N ALA A 166 15.60 11.34 -10.11
CA ALA A 166 16.60 10.27 -10.07
C ALA A 166 17.95 10.75 -10.61
N ILE A 167 19.01 10.08 -10.15
CA ILE A 167 20.38 10.30 -10.62
C ILE A 167 20.67 9.65 -11.99
N TYR A 168 19.83 8.70 -12.40
CA TYR A 168 19.91 7.96 -13.66
C TYR A 168 18.49 7.63 -14.13
N SER A 169 18.31 7.64 -15.45
CA SER A 169 17.08 7.23 -16.10
C SER A 169 17.33 6.79 -17.54
N ILE A 170 16.43 5.93 -18.05
CA ILE A 170 16.49 5.39 -19.43
C ILE A 170 16.07 6.47 -20.44
N TYR A 171 15.01 7.19 -20.13
CA TYR A 171 14.59 8.40 -20.85
C TYR A 171 14.80 9.61 -19.95
N ARG A 172 14.88 10.79 -20.53
CA ARG A 172 14.96 12.05 -19.80
C ARG A 172 14.08 13.11 -20.43
N GLN A 173 13.71 14.12 -19.64
CA GLN A 173 13.02 15.30 -20.10
C GLN A 173 13.93 16.08 -21.07
N GLN A 174 13.43 16.37 -22.26
CA GLN A 174 14.07 17.24 -23.25
C GLN A 174 13.43 18.64 -23.17
N GLY A 175 14.24 19.68 -23.02
CA GLY A 175 13.75 21.06 -22.93
C GLY A 175 12.92 21.33 -21.68
N GLU A 176 12.02 22.30 -21.74
CA GLU A 176 11.17 22.69 -20.62
C GLU A 176 9.84 21.95 -20.65
N ALA A 177 9.53 21.27 -19.54
CA ALA A 177 8.21 20.68 -19.32
C ALA A 177 7.20 21.77 -18.94
N ARG A 178 5.91 21.52 -19.24
CA ARG A 178 4.80 22.38 -18.82
C ARG A 178 3.92 21.64 -17.82
N THR A 179 3.34 22.41 -16.92
CA THR A 179 2.28 21.87 -16.07
C THR A 179 0.99 21.77 -16.90
N GLY A 180 0.50 20.55 -17.04
CA GLY A 180 -0.71 20.21 -17.77
C GLY A 180 -1.66 19.36 -16.94
N PHE A 181 -2.63 18.73 -17.62
CA PHE A 181 -3.64 17.92 -16.93
C PHE A 181 -3.05 16.64 -16.32
N PHE A 182 -2.07 16.01 -16.98
CA PHE A 182 -1.48 14.73 -16.55
C PHE A 182 -0.08 14.86 -15.93
N TYR A 183 0.50 16.06 -15.89
CA TYR A 183 1.85 16.29 -15.38
C TYR A 183 1.98 17.64 -14.68
N HIS A 184 2.75 17.67 -13.60
CA HIS A 184 3.14 18.91 -12.90
C HIS A 184 4.66 19.01 -12.83
N THR A 185 5.22 20.14 -13.25
CA THR A 185 6.68 20.34 -13.36
C THR A 185 7.44 20.23 -12.05
N GLY A 186 6.79 20.54 -10.93
CA GLY A 186 7.38 20.46 -9.59
C GLY A 186 7.25 19.10 -8.94
N PHE A 187 6.16 18.34 -9.19
CA PHE A 187 5.82 17.14 -8.41
C PHE A 187 5.65 15.86 -9.25
N GLY A 188 5.64 15.99 -10.57
CA GLY A 188 5.43 14.86 -11.48
C GLY A 188 3.95 14.57 -11.76
N VAL A 189 3.64 13.32 -12.13
CA VAL A 189 2.26 12.86 -12.35
C VAL A 189 1.42 13.01 -11.08
N GLU A 190 2.01 12.80 -9.92
CA GLU A 190 1.36 12.92 -8.62
C GLU A 190 0.85 14.34 -8.32
N GLY A 191 1.44 15.35 -8.93
CA GLY A 191 1.00 16.75 -8.79
C GLY A 191 -0.09 17.17 -9.75
N SER A 192 -0.78 16.23 -10.43
CA SER A 192 -1.70 16.53 -11.53
C SER A 192 -3.12 16.01 -11.31
N ALA A 193 -4.09 16.69 -11.94
CA ALA A 193 -5.50 16.25 -11.91
C ALA A 193 -5.68 14.88 -12.58
N GLY A 194 -4.94 14.62 -13.67
CA GLY A 194 -4.97 13.35 -14.39
C GLY A 194 -4.43 12.19 -13.56
N GLY A 195 -3.38 12.41 -12.75
CA GLY A 195 -2.89 11.45 -11.78
C GLY A 195 -3.93 11.10 -10.72
N CYS A 196 -4.64 12.11 -10.21
CA CYS A 196 -5.76 11.88 -9.27
C CYS A 196 -6.89 11.08 -9.92
N LEU A 197 -7.28 11.41 -11.15
CA LEU A 197 -8.31 10.69 -11.89
C LEU A 197 -7.92 9.24 -12.12
N MET A 198 -6.67 8.99 -12.50
CA MET A 198 -6.15 7.63 -12.69
C MET A 198 -6.28 6.80 -11.41
N LEU A 199 -5.85 7.33 -10.27
CA LEU A 199 -5.97 6.62 -8.99
C LEU A 199 -7.44 6.43 -8.58
N ALA A 200 -8.31 7.40 -8.81
CA ALA A 200 -9.73 7.26 -8.52
C ALA A 200 -10.36 6.12 -9.35
N VAL A 201 -9.99 6.00 -10.62
CA VAL A 201 -10.43 4.89 -11.49
C VAL A 201 -9.89 3.54 -10.95
N ILE A 202 -8.62 3.46 -10.58
CA ILE A 202 -8.04 2.23 -10.03
C ILE A 202 -8.74 1.86 -8.72
N ILE A 203 -8.98 2.81 -7.82
CA ILE A 203 -9.73 2.59 -6.58
C ILE A 203 -11.12 2.03 -6.87
N ALA A 204 -11.85 2.65 -7.82
CA ALA A 204 -13.18 2.17 -8.20
C ALA A 204 -13.14 0.72 -8.73
N VAL A 205 -12.15 0.38 -9.55
CA VAL A 205 -11.95 -0.99 -10.05
C VAL A 205 -11.63 -1.96 -8.91
N VAL A 206 -10.74 -1.60 -8.00
CA VAL A 206 -10.37 -2.41 -6.83
C VAL A 206 -11.59 -2.68 -5.94
N LEU A 207 -12.38 -1.64 -5.65
CA LEU A 207 -13.62 -1.77 -4.86
C LEU A 207 -14.67 -2.62 -5.58
N LEU A 208 -14.80 -2.47 -6.90
CA LEU A 208 -15.70 -3.29 -7.70
C LEU A 208 -15.29 -4.77 -7.69
N ILE A 209 -13.99 -5.06 -7.81
CA ILE A 209 -13.46 -6.43 -7.71
C ILE A 209 -13.73 -6.99 -6.31
N ALA A 210 -13.43 -6.23 -5.26
CA ALA A 210 -13.68 -6.64 -3.88
C ALA A 210 -15.16 -6.97 -3.66
N ARG A 211 -16.08 -6.11 -4.14
CA ARG A 211 -17.52 -6.32 -4.07
C ARG A 211 -17.97 -7.54 -4.87
N ARG A 212 -17.54 -7.68 -6.13
CA ARG A 212 -17.92 -8.81 -7.00
C ARG A 212 -17.42 -10.15 -6.46
N ARG A 213 -16.22 -10.18 -5.92
CA ARG A 213 -15.62 -11.38 -5.30
C ARG A 213 -16.09 -11.61 -3.87
N LYS A 214 -16.95 -10.74 -3.32
CA LYS A 214 -17.46 -10.80 -1.94
C LYS A 214 -16.31 -10.95 -0.93
N LEU A 215 -15.21 -10.22 -1.16
CA LEU A 215 -14.06 -10.28 -0.26
C LEU A 215 -14.46 -9.74 1.11
N GLN A 216 -14.27 -10.56 2.14
CA GLN A 216 -14.48 -10.16 3.52
C GLN A 216 -13.14 -9.73 4.10
N PRO A 217 -13.04 -8.48 4.57
CA PRO A 217 -11.83 -8.03 5.26
C PRO A 217 -11.60 -8.87 6.50
N LYS A 218 -10.36 -9.32 6.71
CA LYS A 218 -9.99 -10.00 7.94
C LYS A 218 -9.74 -9.00 9.06
N ASP A 219 -10.37 -9.22 10.20
CA ASP A 219 -10.13 -8.47 11.41
C ASP A 219 -9.35 -9.35 12.41
N TYR A 220 -8.04 -9.40 12.22
CA TYR A 220 -7.15 -10.20 13.06
C TYR A 220 -7.22 -9.83 14.55
N TRP A 221 -7.59 -8.58 14.86
CA TRP A 221 -7.68 -8.14 16.25
C TRP A 221 -8.98 -8.59 16.90
N ALA A 222 -10.11 -8.56 16.18
CA ALA A 222 -11.37 -9.12 16.66
C ALA A 222 -11.28 -10.65 16.79
N GLU A 223 -10.64 -11.34 15.85
CA GLU A 223 -10.39 -12.77 15.93
C GLU A 223 -9.51 -13.11 17.15
N ALA A 224 -8.44 -12.36 17.39
CA ALA A 224 -7.56 -12.57 18.54
C ALA A 224 -8.23 -12.28 19.89
N GLU A 225 -9.10 -11.26 19.96
CA GLU A 225 -9.90 -10.96 21.15
C GLU A 225 -10.89 -12.10 21.45
N LEU A 226 -11.60 -12.60 20.43
CA LEU A 226 -12.52 -13.74 20.58
C LEU A 226 -11.79 -15.02 21.03
N GLU A 227 -10.61 -15.30 20.49
CA GLU A 227 -9.79 -16.45 20.90
C GLU A 227 -9.30 -16.28 22.36
N ALA A 228 -8.92 -15.08 22.76
CA ALA A 228 -8.48 -14.80 24.13
C ALA A 228 -9.64 -14.95 25.14
N ASP A 229 -10.83 -14.44 24.80
CA ASP A 229 -12.03 -14.55 25.63
C ASP A 229 -12.48 -16.02 25.75
N ALA A 230 -12.45 -16.78 24.66
CA ALA A 230 -12.77 -18.20 24.68
C ALA A 230 -11.77 -19.01 25.52
N ALA A 231 -10.47 -18.69 25.44
CA ALA A 231 -9.45 -19.33 26.26
C ALA A 231 -9.61 -19.01 27.76
N LEU A 232 -10.02 -17.78 28.09
CA LEU A 232 -10.29 -17.34 29.46
C LEU A 232 -11.52 -18.06 30.02
N ALA A 233 -12.60 -18.16 29.24
CA ALA A 233 -13.82 -18.87 29.62
C ALA A 233 -13.54 -20.37 29.88
N ALA A 234 -12.79 -21.04 28.99
CA ALA A 234 -12.40 -22.43 29.17
C ALA A 234 -11.50 -22.64 30.39
N GLY A 235 -10.62 -21.68 30.70
CA GLY A 235 -9.80 -21.70 31.92
C GLY A 235 -10.62 -21.57 33.20
N THR A 236 -11.66 -20.74 33.20
CA THR A 236 -12.57 -20.56 34.33
C THR A 236 -13.43 -21.79 34.57
N GLU A 237 -13.98 -22.41 33.53
CA GLU A 237 -14.74 -23.67 33.66
C GLU A 237 -13.87 -24.80 34.21
N GLY A 238 -12.61 -24.90 33.77
CA GLY A 238 -11.67 -25.90 34.31
C GLY A 238 -11.35 -25.71 35.79
N VAL A 239 -11.25 -24.47 36.27
CA VAL A 239 -11.03 -24.15 37.69
C VAL A 239 -12.27 -24.48 38.54
N GLU A 240 -13.49 -24.17 38.06
CA GLU A 240 -14.73 -24.50 38.72
C GLU A 240 -14.95 -26.00 38.85
N LEU A 241 -14.65 -26.78 37.82
CA LEU A 241 -14.72 -28.24 37.84
C LEU A 241 -13.78 -28.81 38.89
N LEU A 242 -12.52 -28.35 38.93
CA LEU A 242 -11.53 -28.82 39.92
C LEU A 242 -11.92 -28.43 41.36
N GLN A 243 -12.60 -27.31 41.55
CA GLN A 243 -13.10 -26.92 42.89
C GLN A 243 -14.29 -27.76 43.31
N SER A 244 -15.20 -28.10 42.41
CA SER A 244 -16.35 -28.97 42.67
C SER A 244 -15.95 -30.39 43.03
N GLU A 245 -14.95 -30.97 42.34
CA GLU A 245 -14.37 -32.29 42.64
C GLU A 245 -13.72 -32.32 44.03
N LYS A 246 -12.99 -31.26 44.39
CA LYS A 246 -12.37 -31.17 45.73
C LYS A 246 -13.40 -31.03 46.86
N GLN A 247 -14.55 -30.46 46.59
CA GLN A 247 -15.65 -30.36 47.59
C GLN A 247 -16.47 -31.65 47.69
N GLY A 248 -16.68 -32.35 46.56
CA GLY A 248 -17.34 -33.67 46.53
C GLY A 248 -16.56 -34.78 47.20
N GLY A 249 -15.21 -34.78 47.09
CA GLY A 249 -14.33 -35.78 47.71
C GLY A 249 -14.14 -35.65 49.23
N LYS A 250 -14.69 -34.60 49.87
CA LYS A 250 -14.66 -34.44 51.35
C LYS A 250 -15.94 -34.92 52.08
N ARG A 251 -16.88 -35.52 51.36
CA ARG A 251 -18.15 -36.01 51.88
C ARG A 251 -18.29 -37.55 51.88
N SER A 252 -17.23 -38.29 51.67
CA SER A 252 -17.20 -39.74 51.78
C SER A 252 -16.35 -40.22 52.95
#